data_9a3d542997b15d4569fa041952468b12
#
_entry.id   9a3d542997b15d4569fa041952468b12
#
_cell.length_a   1.000
_cell.length_b   1.000
_cell.length_c   1.000
_cell.angle_alpha   90.00
_cell.angle_beta   90.00
_cell.angle_gamma   90.00
#
_symmetry.space_group_name_H-M   'P 1'
#
loop_
_entity.id
_entity.type
_entity.pdbx_description
1 polymer ?
#
loop_
_entity_poly.entity_id
_entity_poly.type
_entity_poly.pdbx_seq_one_letter_code
_entity_poly.pdbx_strand_id
1 'polypeptide(L)'
;FVNIVTGQNIPVTFKGSDSYTDGERVVLSAALKDSDFDAAVGLALHEGSHIKLTDFDVLRDFINGSLGFNKISQDQISKLQAKYYNFVDDSSTRDYVVSHVKNLLNIIEDRRIDNFIFKSAPGYKGYYHSLYEKYFNAKIIDKALVSGDKRELDWNSYMFRICNITNENRDLNALPGLMDI
;
A
#
# COMPACT_ATOMS: atom_id res chain seq x y z
N PHE A 1 -18.46 9.65 -8.79
CA PHE A 1 -17.88 9.54 -7.44
C PHE A 1 -16.49 10.17 -7.41
N VAL A 2 -15.51 9.67 -8.18
CA VAL A 2 -14.12 10.15 -8.18
C VAL A 2 -14.05 11.67 -8.30
N ASN A 3 -14.68 12.24 -9.31
CA ASN A 3 -14.66 13.70 -9.57
C ASN A 3 -15.31 14.52 -8.45
N ILE A 4 -16.32 13.98 -7.77
CA ILE A 4 -16.98 14.64 -6.64
C ILE A 4 -16.02 14.73 -5.45
N VAL A 5 -15.38 13.61 -5.10
CA VAL A 5 -14.51 13.53 -3.92
C VAL A 5 -13.18 14.25 -4.14
N THR A 6 -12.61 14.11 -5.33
CA THR A 6 -11.31 14.73 -5.65
C THR A 6 -11.44 16.21 -6.01
N GLY A 7 -12.60 16.64 -6.48
CA GLY A 7 -12.80 17.98 -7.06
C GLY A 7 -12.08 18.20 -8.41
N GLN A 8 -11.66 17.10 -9.04
CA GLN A 8 -10.92 17.09 -10.31
C GLN A 8 -11.66 16.26 -11.35
N ASN A 9 -11.48 16.58 -12.62
CA ASN A 9 -12.07 15.80 -13.73
C ASN A 9 -11.12 14.65 -14.11
N ILE A 10 -11.14 13.59 -13.33
CA ILE A 10 -10.28 12.41 -13.51
C ILE A 10 -11.01 11.40 -14.40
N PRO A 11 -10.43 11.02 -15.54
CA PRO A 11 -10.98 9.97 -16.39
C PRO A 11 -10.95 8.60 -15.67
N VAL A 12 -12.09 7.89 -15.70
CA VAL A 12 -12.17 6.50 -15.20
C VAL A 12 -12.49 5.59 -16.38
N THR A 13 -11.67 4.58 -16.58
CA THR A 13 -11.81 3.61 -17.68
C THR A 13 -11.84 2.18 -17.16
N PHE A 14 -12.51 1.28 -17.89
CA PHE A 14 -12.57 -0.14 -17.57
C PHE A 14 -11.76 -0.91 -18.61
N LYS A 15 -10.67 -1.58 -18.19
CA LYS A 15 -9.78 -2.30 -19.11
C LYS A 15 -8.99 -3.38 -18.39
N GLY A 16 -8.83 -4.54 -19.05
CA GLY A 16 -7.96 -5.63 -18.56
C GLY A 16 -8.46 -6.28 -17.27
N SER A 17 -7.54 -6.86 -16.52
CA SER A 17 -7.78 -7.59 -15.27
C SER A 17 -7.40 -6.82 -14.01
N ASP A 18 -6.56 -5.81 -14.12
CA ASP A 18 -5.98 -5.08 -13.00
C ASP A 18 -6.59 -3.69 -12.86
N SER A 19 -6.55 -3.17 -11.64
CA SER A 19 -6.97 -1.81 -11.34
C SER A 19 -5.77 -1.04 -10.81
N TYR A 20 -5.58 0.19 -11.30
CA TYR A 20 -4.44 1.03 -10.95
C TYR A 20 -4.67 2.48 -11.39
N THR A 21 -3.80 3.38 -10.95
CA THR A 21 -3.64 4.72 -11.53
C THR A 21 -2.24 4.92 -12.10
N ASP A 22 -2.15 5.73 -13.15
CA ASP A 22 -0.89 6.19 -13.75
C ASP A 22 -0.56 7.66 -13.37
N GLY A 23 -1.36 8.25 -12.46
CA GLY A 23 -1.24 9.64 -12.05
C GLY A 23 -2.12 10.61 -12.84
N GLU A 24 -2.71 10.18 -13.96
CA GLU A 24 -3.57 11.02 -14.82
C GLU A 24 -5.00 10.48 -14.90
N ARG A 25 -5.18 9.17 -14.81
CA ARG A 25 -6.48 8.49 -14.92
C ARG A 25 -6.55 7.28 -13.99
N VAL A 26 -7.76 6.86 -13.72
CA VAL A 26 -8.07 5.60 -13.04
C VAL A 26 -8.41 4.53 -14.07
N VAL A 27 -7.76 3.40 -13.98
CA VAL A 27 -8.10 2.18 -14.73
C VAL A 27 -8.68 1.18 -13.75
N LEU A 28 -9.89 0.68 -14.03
CA LEU A 28 -10.54 -0.37 -13.26
C LEU A 28 -10.58 -1.66 -14.09
N SER A 29 -10.52 -2.80 -13.44
CA SER A 29 -10.69 -4.09 -14.10
C SER A 29 -12.03 -4.16 -14.81
N ALA A 30 -12.03 -4.61 -16.07
CA ALA A 30 -13.25 -4.89 -16.83
C ALA A 30 -13.96 -6.17 -16.37
N ALA A 31 -13.33 -6.97 -15.53
CA ALA A 31 -13.90 -8.21 -14.98
C ALA A 31 -14.75 -8.00 -13.71
N LEU A 32 -14.99 -6.75 -13.30
CA LEU A 32 -15.85 -6.42 -12.17
C LEU A 32 -17.30 -6.85 -12.46
N LYS A 33 -17.94 -7.50 -11.49
CA LYS A 33 -19.34 -7.92 -11.57
C LYS A 33 -20.25 -6.88 -10.92
N ASP A 34 -21.50 -6.87 -11.25
CA ASP A 34 -22.50 -5.98 -10.64
C ASP A 34 -22.56 -6.14 -9.11
N SER A 35 -22.37 -7.36 -8.61
CA SER A 35 -22.26 -7.64 -7.16
C SER A 35 -21.10 -6.94 -6.46
N ASP A 36 -20.15 -6.43 -7.22
CA ASP A 36 -18.92 -5.83 -6.73
C ASP A 36 -18.95 -4.30 -6.80
N PHE A 37 -20.12 -3.72 -7.07
CA PHE A 37 -20.27 -2.28 -7.31
C PHE A 37 -19.65 -1.43 -6.19
N ASP A 38 -19.97 -1.72 -4.93
CA ASP A 38 -19.47 -0.93 -3.80
C ASP A 38 -17.95 -1.02 -3.69
N ALA A 39 -17.39 -2.21 -3.86
CA ALA A 39 -15.93 -2.39 -3.87
C ALA A 39 -15.27 -1.69 -5.07
N ALA A 40 -15.93 -1.68 -6.23
CA ALA A 40 -15.43 -0.96 -7.40
C ALA A 40 -15.45 0.56 -7.21
N VAL A 41 -16.49 1.09 -6.56
CA VAL A 41 -16.53 2.51 -6.17
C VAL A 41 -15.43 2.83 -5.17
N GLY A 42 -15.23 2.01 -4.16
CA GLY A 42 -14.15 2.14 -3.19
C GLY A 42 -12.77 2.15 -3.86
N LEU A 43 -12.55 1.23 -4.80
CA LEU A 43 -11.30 1.15 -5.56
C LEU A 43 -11.08 2.38 -6.45
N ALA A 44 -12.12 2.84 -7.15
CA ALA A 44 -12.04 4.05 -7.97
C ALA A 44 -11.73 5.29 -7.13
N LEU A 45 -12.31 5.39 -5.93
CA LEU A 45 -12.03 6.48 -5.00
C LEU A 45 -10.60 6.42 -4.46
N HIS A 46 -10.11 5.23 -4.13
CA HIS A 46 -8.74 5.01 -3.68
C HIS A 46 -7.74 5.45 -4.76
N GLU A 47 -7.85 4.92 -5.96
CA GLU A 47 -6.99 5.26 -7.09
C GLU A 47 -7.07 6.74 -7.49
N GLY A 48 -8.28 7.30 -7.49
CA GLY A 48 -8.48 8.73 -7.75
C GLY A 48 -7.88 9.62 -6.67
N SER A 49 -7.85 9.15 -5.42
CA SER A 49 -7.23 9.86 -4.32
C SER A 49 -5.71 9.90 -4.44
N HIS A 50 -5.08 8.88 -5.01
CA HIS A 50 -3.66 8.93 -5.39
C HIS A 50 -3.40 10.07 -6.38
N ILE A 51 -4.20 10.21 -7.44
CA ILE A 51 -4.02 11.29 -8.42
C ILE A 51 -4.07 12.68 -7.75
N LYS A 52 -4.96 12.84 -6.79
CA LYS A 52 -5.11 14.12 -6.08
C LYS A 52 -4.02 14.40 -5.06
N LEU A 53 -3.54 13.38 -4.36
CA LEU A 53 -2.82 13.54 -3.11
C LEU A 53 -1.38 13.03 -3.15
N THR A 54 -1.06 12.08 -4.05
CA THR A 54 0.27 11.48 -4.13
C THR A 54 1.19 12.32 -5.00
N ASP A 55 2.39 12.59 -4.51
CA ASP A 55 3.46 13.20 -5.29
C ASP A 55 4.20 12.12 -6.09
N PHE A 56 3.72 11.90 -7.32
CA PHE A 56 4.32 10.90 -8.22
C PHE A 56 5.74 11.26 -8.66
N ASP A 57 6.12 12.53 -8.62
CA ASP A 57 7.47 12.96 -8.97
C ASP A 57 8.45 12.52 -7.89
N VAL A 58 8.10 12.69 -6.62
CA VAL A 58 8.88 12.17 -5.49
C VAL A 58 9.03 10.66 -5.57
N LEU A 59 7.95 9.94 -5.88
CA LEU A 59 8.00 8.49 -6.01
C LEU A 59 8.91 8.05 -7.18
N ARG A 60 8.81 8.74 -8.32
CA ARG A 60 9.67 8.49 -9.49
C ARG A 60 11.14 8.77 -9.18
N ASP A 61 11.42 9.88 -8.53
CA ASP A 61 12.78 10.27 -8.14
C ASP A 61 13.39 9.30 -7.12
N PHE A 62 12.56 8.76 -6.22
CA PHE A 62 12.98 7.67 -5.34
C PHE A 62 13.38 6.42 -6.14
N ILE A 63 12.50 5.95 -7.06
CA ILE A 63 12.77 4.74 -7.86
C ILE A 63 14.01 4.93 -8.75
N ASN A 64 14.17 6.11 -9.34
CA ASN A 64 15.31 6.45 -10.20
C ASN A 64 16.60 6.75 -9.42
N GLY A 65 16.52 6.75 -8.10
CA GLY A 65 17.68 6.98 -7.25
C GLY A 65 18.10 8.43 -7.09
N SER A 66 17.31 9.38 -7.55
CA SER A 66 17.63 10.82 -7.46
C SER A 66 17.56 11.35 -6.04
N LEU A 67 16.75 10.75 -5.16
CA LEU A 67 16.56 11.15 -3.76
C LEU A 67 17.65 10.62 -2.79
N GLY A 68 18.77 10.11 -3.31
CA GLY A 68 19.92 9.73 -2.47
C GLY A 68 19.78 8.37 -1.75
N PHE A 69 18.68 7.64 -1.91
CA PHE A 69 18.57 6.25 -1.45
C PHE A 69 19.53 5.29 -2.19
N ASN A 70 20.09 5.72 -3.31
CA ASN A 70 21.22 5.04 -3.96
C ASN A 70 22.53 5.11 -3.15
N LYS A 71 22.53 5.86 -2.04
CA LYS A 71 23.68 5.98 -1.14
C LYS A 71 23.63 4.97 0.00
N ILE A 72 23.07 3.79 -0.24
CA ILE A 72 23.32 2.68 0.68
C ILE A 72 24.83 2.49 0.69
N SER A 73 25.44 2.67 1.85
CA SER A 73 26.88 2.56 1.97
C SER A 73 27.35 1.14 1.69
N GLN A 74 28.60 0.98 1.24
CA GLN A 74 29.19 -0.34 1.01
C GLN A 74 29.15 -1.22 2.26
N ASP A 75 29.30 -0.63 3.45
CA ASP A 75 29.17 -1.32 4.72
C ASP A 75 27.75 -1.89 4.94
N GLN A 76 26.71 -1.12 4.62
CA GLN A 76 25.31 -1.59 4.71
C GLN A 76 25.03 -2.70 3.71
N ILE A 77 25.52 -2.58 2.47
CA ILE A 77 25.42 -3.63 1.46
C ILE A 77 26.07 -4.91 1.96
N SER A 78 27.32 -4.82 2.44
CA SER A 78 28.07 -5.97 2.96
C SER A 78 27.36 -6.64 4.14
N LYS A 79 26.75 -5.89 5.04
CA LYS A 79 25.95 -6.44 6.16
C LYS A 79 24.70 -7.17 5.66
N LEU A 80 24.01 -6.64 4.64
CA LEU A 80 22.86 -7.30 4.03
C LEU A 80 23.26 -8.60 3.33
N GLN A 81 24.36 -8.58 2.55
CA GLN A 81 24.89 -9.76 1.86
C GLN A 81 25.31 -10.84 2.84
N ALA A 82 25.94 -10.47 3.94
CA ALA A 82 26.33 -11.41 5.01
C ALA A 82 25.13 -12.05 5.71
N LYS A 83 23.99 -11.34 5.80
CA LYS A 83 22.78 -11.82 6.46
C LYS A 83 21.90 -12.68 5.54
N TYR A 84 21.92 -12.39 4.24
CA TYR A 84 21.03 -13.01 3.26
C TYR A 84 21.86 -13.54 2.09
N TYR A 85 22.09 -14.86 2.03
CA TYR A 85 22.94 -15.48 0.99
C TYR A 85 22.38 -15.42 -0.44
N ASN A 86 21.20 -14.85 -0.64
CA ASN A 86 20.63 -14.68 -1.99
C ASN A 86 21.17 -13.44 -2.70
N PHE A 87 21.94 -12.60 -2.00
CA PHE A 87 22.51 -11.39 -2.55
C PHE A 87 23.95 -11.65 -2.98
N VAL A 88 24.11 -12.01 -4.27
CA VAL A 88 25.41 -12.34 -4.84
C VAL A 88 26.19 -11.13 -5.33
N ASP A 89 25.52 -9.99 -5.54
CA ASP A 89 26.14 -8.76 -6.03
C ASP A 89 25.45 -7.51 -5.45
N ASP A 90 26.11 -6.35 -5.63
CA ASP A 90 25.65 -5.06 -5.11
C ASP A 90 24.37 -4.58 -5.80
N SER A 91 24.17 -4.91 -7.08
CA SER A 91 22.98 -4.51 -7.82
C SER A 91 21.75 -5.22 -7.29
N SER A 92 21.78 -6.54 -7.16
CA SER A 92 20.67 -7.33 -6.63
C SER A 92 20.30 -6.92 -5.19
N THR A 93 21.30 -6.58 -4.38
CA THR A 93 21.09 -6.08 -3.01
C THR A 93 20.39 -4.73 -3.01
N ARG A 94 20.78 -3.81 -3.89
CA ARG A 94 20.15 -2.49 -4.03
C ARG A 94 18.72 -2.62 -4.52
N ASP A 95 18.48 -3.43 -5.54
CA ASP A 95 17.15 -3.66 -6.12
C ASP A 95 16.20 -4.25 -5.08
N TYR A 96 16.69 -5.16 -4.24
CA TYR A 96 15.92 -5.70 -3.12
C TYR A 96 15.51 -4.60 -2.14
N VAL A 97 16.45 -3.76 -1.69
CA VAL A 97 16.16 -2.68 -0.74
C VAL A 97 15.19 -1.67 -1.36
N VAL A 98 15.43 -1.24 -2.60
CA VAL A 98 14.54 -0.30 -3.30
C VAL A 98 13.14 -0.85 -3.43
N SER A 99 13.00 -2.13 -3.79
CA SER A 99 11.69 -2.80 -3.89
C SER A 99 10.95 -2.82 -2.55
N HIS A 100 11.65 -3.16 -1.46
CA HIS A 100 11.03 -3.21 -0.13
C HIS A 100 10.62 -1.82 0.38
N VAL A 101 11.47 -0.82 0.19
CA VAL A 101 11.14 0.56 0.58
C VAL A 101 10.00 1.11 -0.27
N LYS A 102 9.97 0.82 -1.58
CA LYS A 102 8.84 1.18 -2.45
C LYS A 102 7.53 0.58 -1.95
N ASN A 103 7.52 -0.71 -1.61
CA ASN A 103 6.33 -1.37 -1.09
C ASN A 103 5.87 -0.74 0.24
N LEU A 104 6.81 -0.43 1.13
CA LEU A 104 6.50 0.25 2.39
C LEU A 104 5.92 1.63 2.16
N LEU A 105 6.53 2.43 1.28
CA LEU A 105 6.02 3.76 0.94
C LEU A 105 4.61 3.70 0.35
N ASN A 106 4.35 2.72 -0.53
CA ASN A 106 3.01 2.52 -1.08
C ASN A 106 1.97 2.26 0.02
N ILE A 107 2.27 1.36 0.96
CA ILE A 107 1.37 1.04 2.07
C ILE A 107 1.13 2.27 2.96
N ILE A 108 2.16 3.04 3.27
CA ILE A 108 2.03 4.27 4.09
C ILE A 108 1.19 5.30 3.34
N GLU A 109 1.42 5.45 2.04
CA GLU A 109 0.66 6.37 1.21
C GLU A 109 -0.81 5.96 1.12
N ASP A 110 -1.11 4.67 0.92
CA ASP A 110 -2.48 4.15 0.95
C ASP A 110 -3.20 4.54 2.25
N ARG A 111 -2.53 4.36 3.40
CA ARG A 111 -3.10 4.75 4.70
C ARG A 111 -3.31 6.25 4.82
N ARG A 112 -2.39 7.04 4.29
CA ARG A 112 -2.50 8.50 4.29
C ARG A 112 -3.69 8.99 3.48
N ILE A 113 -3.86 8.48 2.27
CA ILE A 113 -4.99 8.87 1.39
C ILE A 113 -6.33 8.38 1.92
N ASP A 114 -6.39 7.15 2.45
CA ASP A 114 -7.61 6.61 3.04
C ASP A 114 -8.07 7.46 4.24
N ASN A 115 -7.14 7.80 5.13
CA ASN A 115 -7.43 8.67 6.27
C ASN A 115 -7.92 10.07 5.85
N PHE A 116 -7.37 10.61 4.75
CA PHE A 116 -7.87 11.86 4.18
C PHE A 116 -9.33 11.74 3.74
N ILE A 117 -9.67 10.68 2.99
CA ILE A 117 -11.04 10.44 2.53
C ILE A 117 -11.99 10.20 3.71
N PHE A 118 -11.60 9.43 4.70
CA PHE A 118 -12.42 9.17 5.88
C PHE A 118 -12.75 10.44 6.67
N LYS A 119 -11.87 11.44 6.66
CA LYS A 119 -12.09 12.73 7.31
C LYS A 119 -12.85 13.72 6.44
N SER A 120 -12.51 13.80 5.16
CA SER A 120 -13.07 14.82 4.25
C SER A 120 -14.39 14.40 3.60
N ALA A 121 -14.62 13.10 3.45
CA ALA A 121 -15.80 12.54 2.79
C ALA A 121 -16.33 11.28 3.50
N PRO A 122 -16.74 11.36 4.78
CA PRO A 122 -17.09 10.20 5.59
C PRO A 122 -18.25 9.37 5.03
N GLY A 123 -19.11 9.95 4.19
CA GLY A 123 -20.19 9.23 3.52
C GLY A 123 -19.73 8.14 2.55
N TYR A 124 -18.46 8.17 2.13
CA TYR A 124 -17.88 7.14 1.26
C TYR A 124 -17.17 6.01 2.00
N LYS A 125 -17.10 6.08 3.32
CA LYS A 125 -16.41 5.09 4.17
C LYS A 125 -16.92 3.66 3.92
N GLY A 126 -18.22 3.47 3.69
CA GLY A 126 -18.82 2.17 3.37
C GLY A 126 -18.25 1.51 2.11
N TYR A 127 -17.94 2.29 1.07
CA TYR A 127 -17.30 1.77 -0.15
C TYR A 127 -15.87 1.29 0.10
N TYR A 128 -15.13 1.97 0.94
CA TYR A 128 -13.79 1.54 1.37
C TYR A 128 -13.84 0.25 2.20
N HIS A 129 -14.83 0.11 3.09
CA HIS A 129 -15.02 -1.16 3.81
C HIS A 129 -15.26 -2.31 2.84
N SER A 130 -16.12 -2.13 1.83
CA SER A 130 -16.37 -3.14 0.80
C SER A 130 -15.12 -3.44 -0.04
N LEU A 131 -14.32 -2.42 -0.37
CA LEU A 131 -13.02 -2.57 -1.02
C LEU A 131 -12.08 -3.45 -0.19
N TYR A 132 -11.91 -3.13 1.09
CA TYR A 132 -11.00 -3.86 1.98
C TYR A 132 -11.44 -5.30 2.21
N GLU A 133 -12.72 -5.56 2.42
CA GLU A 133 -13.23 -6.93 2.55
C GLU A 133 -12.97 -7.77 1.30
N LYS A 134 -13.11 -7.19 0.14
CA LYS A 134 -12.96 -7.92 -1.12
C LYS A 134 -11.52 -8.18 -1.49
N TYR A 135 -10.64 -7.18 -1.41
CA TYR A 135 -9.30 -7.24 -2.00
C TYR A 135 -8.19 -7.40 -0.97
N PHE A 136 -8.37 -6.96 0.27
CA PHE A 136 -7.35 -7.04 1.31
C PHE A 136 -7.61 -8.16 2.33
N ASN A 137 -8.61 -9.00 2.08
CA ASN A 137 -8.86 -10.26 2.81
C ASN A 137 -8.87 -10.09 4.34
N ALA A 138 -9.79 -9.30 4.87
CA ALA A 138 -9.95 -9.11 6.31
C ALA A 138 -9.97 -10.44 7.11
N LYS A 139 -10.59 -11.50 6.56
CA LYS A 139 -10.62 -12.84 7.21
C LYS A 139 -9.25 -13.50 7.32
N ILE A 140 -8.37 -13.31 6.34
CA ILE A 140 -6.99 -13.83 6.41
C ILE A 140 -6.20 -13.06 7.47
N ILE A 141 -6.40 -11.76 7.55
CA ILE A 141 -5.78 -10.90 8.56
C ILE A 141 -6.24 -11.30 9.96
N ASP A 142 -7.54 -11.51 10.16
CA ASP A 142 -8.10 -12.00 11.42
C ASP A 142 -7.44 -13.32 11.84
N LYS A 143 -7.37 -14.25 10.91
CA LYS A 143 -6.73 -15.54 11.16
C LYS A 143 -5.27 -15.39 11.52
N ALA A 144 -4.51 -14.54 10.83
CA ALA A 144 -3.10 -14.30 11.12
C ALA A 144 -2.89 -13.63 12.49
N LEU A 145 -3.77 -12.71 12.89
CA LEU A 145 -3.71 -12.09 14.22
C LEU A 145 -3.96 -13.10 15.35
N VAL A 146 -4.85 -14.03 15.13
CA VAL A 146 -5.21 -15.05 16.14
C VAL A 146 -4.17 -16.21 16.17
N SER A 147 -3.62 -16.60 15.03
CA SER A 147 -2.70 -17.73 14.91
C SER A 147 -1.34 -17.52 15.59
N GLY A 148 -0.94 -16.28 15.77
CA GLY A 148 0.40 -15.93 16.26
C GLY A 148 1.49 -15.92 15.19
N ASP A 149 1.16 -16.19 13.93
CA ASP A 149 2.13 -16.28 12.81
C ASP A 149 2.90 -14.98 12.54
N LYS A 150 2.41 -13.84 13.03
CA LYS A 150 2.98 -12.51 12.79
C LYS A 150 3.49 -11.84 14.07
N ARG A 151 3.97 -12.63 15.01
CA ARG A 151 4.47 -12.15 16.32
C ARG A 151 5.98 -12.02 16.40
N GLU A 152 6.70 -12.52 15.39
CA GLU A 152 8.16 -12.44 15.36
C GLU A 152 8.63 -11.00 15.06
N LEU A 153 9.84 -10.68 15.52
CA LEU A 153 10.49 -9.39 15.23
C LEU A 153 11.25 -9.48 13.90
N ASP A 154 10.51 -9.65 12.82
CA ASP A 154 11.03 -9.75 11.45
C ASP A 154 10.31 -8.81 10.49
N TRP A 155 10.87 -8.65 9.28
CA TRP A 155 10.33 -7.79 8.25
C TRP A 155 8.85 -8.09 7.91
N ASN A 156 8.51 -9.37 7.74
CA ASN A 156 7.15 -9.76 7.35
C ASN A 156 6.13 -9.42 8.43
N SER A 157 6.51 -9.62 9.69
CA SER A 157 5.67 -9.29 10.84
C SER A 157 5.51 -7.78 11.02
N TYR A 158 6.57 -6.99 10.82
CA TYR A 158 6.49 -5.53 10.81
C TYR A 158 5.61 -5.02 9.67
N MET A 159 5.79 -5.52 8.44
CA MET A 159 4.95 -5.13 7.30
C MET A 159 3.49 -5.46 7.55
N PHE A 160 3.19 -6.61 8.13
CA PHE A 160 1.84 -7.00 8.51
C PHE A 160 1.22 -6.00 9.51
N ARG A 161 1.98 -5.56 10.51
CA ARG A 161 1.53 -4.54 11.48
C ARG A 161 1.26 -3.20 10.82
N ILE A 162 2.17 -2.74 9.98
CA ILE A 162 2.04 -1.47 9.25
C ILE A 162 0.78 -1.51 8.37
N CYS A 163 0.55 -2.58 7.63
CA CYS A 163 -0.65 -2.74 6.82
C CYS A 163 -1.94 -2.67 7.63
N ASN A 164 -1.89 -3.07 8.89
CA ASN A 164 -3.06 -3.15 9.76
C ASN A 164 -3.18 -2.00 10.78
N ILE A 165 -2.23 -1.08 10.82
CA ILE A 165 -2.18 -0.01 11.83
C ILE A 165 -3.45 0.87 11.86
N THR A 166 -4.18 0.96 10.77
CA THR A 166 -5.44 1.67 10.65
C THR A 166 -6.67 0.77 10.68
N ASN A 167 -6.50 -0.51 10.98
CA ASN A 167 -7.60 -1.46 11.02
C ASN A 167 -8.35 -1.35 12.37
N GLU A 168 -9.49 -0.68 12.37
CA GLU A 168 -10.30 -0.40 13.56
C GLU A 168 -10.80 -1.65 14.30
N ASN A 169 -10.80 -2.81 13.63
CA ASN A 169 -11.37 -4.04 14.17
C ASN A 169 -10.33 -4.98 14.78
N ARG A 170 -9.09 -4.51 15.00
CA ARG A 170 -7.98 -5.37 15.42
C ARG A 170 -7.29 -4.86 16.67
N ASP A 171 -7.01 -5.77 17.58
CA ASP A 171 -6.13 -5.51 18.72
C ASP A 171 -4.66 -5.67 18.29
N LEU A 172 -4.13 -4.64 17.68
CA LEU A 172 -2.72 -4.61 17.26
C LEU A 172 -1.76 -4.50 18.45
N ASN A 173 -2.23 -4.07 19.63
CA ASN A 173 -1.39 -3.96 20.84
C ASN A 173 -0.90 -5.32 21.32
N ALA A 174 -1.58 -6.40 20.96
CA ALA A 174 -1.14 -7.76 21.24
C ALA A 174 0.08 -8.20 20.40
N LEU A 175 0.48 -7.43 19.38
CA LEU A 175 1.60 -7.78 18.51
C LEU A 175 2.91 -7.18 19.03
N PRO A 176 3.97 -7.97 19.21
CA PRO A 176 5.28 -7.45 19.62
C PRO A 176 5.83 -6.41 18.65
N GLY A 177 6.55 -5.43 19.12
CA GLY A 177 7.20 -4.41 18.30
C GLY A 177 6.26 -3.41 17.62
N LEU A 178 4.97 -3.37 17.97
CA LEU A 178 4.04 -2.37 17.40
C LEU A 178 4.47 -0.93 17.74
N MET A 179 4.94 -0.72 18.97
CA MET A 179 5.36 0.61 19.43
C MET A 179 6.68 1.08 18.82
N ASP A 180 7.36 0.24 18.06
CA ASP A 180 8.62 0.57 17.36
C ASP A 180 8.35 1.10 15.93
N ILE A 181 7.07 1.12 15.52
CA ILE A 181 6.59 1.62 14.24
C ILE A 181 6.01 3.03 14.42
#